data_ef6e01192325a00c7e0816df9132cd61
#
_entry.id   ef6e01192325a00c7e0816df9132cd61
#
_cell.length_a   1.000
_cell.length_b   1.000
_cell.length_c   1.000
_cell.angle_alpha   90.00
_cell.angle_beta   90.00
_cell.angle_gamma   90.00
#
_symmetry.space_group_name_H-M   'P 1'
#
loop_
_entity.id
_entity.type
_entity.pdbx_description
1 polymer ?
#
loop_
_entity_poly.entity_id
_entity_poly.type
_entity_poly.pdbx_seq_one_letter_code
_entity_poly.pdbx_strand_id
1 'polypeptide(L)'
;ALRIAAPGLAADLLHLPNEREDINVVLELPRSAKGSPEALLALRVRSSAPVAPPAPSGVAGLVPLSELVRLEHVPGERSLYRKNLVPVTYVTADVAGVVESPAYAMFAMNKELAKIDAREFGGVSQKLEILNMSMPLDPRQPSMKWDGEWHITLEVFRDLGLAFAAVLILIYMLMVGWFKSYITPLVVMAAIPFSLIGILPAHWAMGAFFTATSMIGFMAGAGIVVRNSIILVDFIELRRSHGLSLRDAVVEAGAVRFRPMLLTALAVVVGASVILADPIFQGLAISLMFGEIASLLVSRMAVPVLYFM
;
A
#
# COMPACT_ATOMS: atom_id res chain seq x y z
N ALA A 1 -13.96 -33.94 -30.09
CA ALA A 1 -14.48 -34.30 -28.76
C ALA A 1 -13.53 -33.83 -27.65
N LEU A 2 -12.26 -34.25 -27.63
CA LEU A 2 -11.29 -33.87 -26.58
C LEU A 2 -11.06 -32.36 -26.46
N ARG A 3 -11.03 -31.62 -27.57
CA ARG A 3 -10.89 -30.15 -27.54
C ARG A 3 -12.08 -29.45 -26.85
N ILE A 4 -13.29 -29.97 -27.07
CA ILE A 4 -14.52 -29.46 -26.43
C ILE A 4 -14.52 -29.82 -24.94
N ALA A 5 -14.05 -31.03 -24.61
CA ALA A 5 -14.09 -31.55 -23.26
C ALA A 5 -13.06 -30.91 -22.30
N ALA A 6 -11.87 -30.56 -22.80
CA ALA A 6 -10.79 -30.02 -21.96
C ALA A 6 -10.64 -28.50 -22.08
N PRO A 7 -10.00 -27.93 -23.13
CA PRO A 7 -9.75 -26.49 -23.21
C PRO A 7 -10.96 -25.69 -23.72
N GLY A 8 -11.96 -26.34 -24.32
CA GLY A 8 -12.99 -25.68 -25.13
C GLY A 8 -12.57 -25.50 -26.58
N LEU A 9 -13.55 -25.32 -27.44
CA LEU A 9 -13.38 -25.08 -28.88
C LEU A 9 -14.00 -23.73 -29.23
N ALA A 10 -13.19 -22.80 -29.68
CA ALA A 10 -13.71 -21.60 -30.32
C ALA A 10 -14.39 -22.00 -31.62
N ALA A 11 -15.72 -21.90 -31.64
CA ALA A 11 -16.55 -22.38 -32.74
C ALA A 11 -16.78 -21.30 -33.79
N ASP A 12 -16.97 -20.07 -33.34
CA ASP A 12 -17.26 -18.91 -34.20
C ASP A 12 -17.03 -17.60 -33.47
N LEU A 13 -17.17 -16.47 -34.19
CA LEU A 13 -17.07 -15.11 -33.66
C LEU A 13 -18.47 -14.49 -33.63
N LEU A 14 -18.78 -13.84 -32.52
CA LEU A 14 -19.99 -13.04 -32.35
C LEU A 14 -19.64 -11.55 -32.56
N HIS A 15 -20.22 -10.96 -33.59
CA HIS A 15 -20.06 -9.54 -33.87
C HIS A 15 -21.18 -8.73 -33.21
N LEU A 16 -20.85 -7.91 -32.24
CA LEU A 16 -21.79 -6.99 -31.60
C LEU A 16 -21.47 -5.55 -32.02
N PRO A 17 -22.49 -4.73 -32.37
CA PRO A 17 -22.27 -3.38 -32.88
C PRO A 17 -21.54 -2.42 -31.94
N ASN A 18 -21.58 -2.70 -30.64
CA ASN A 18 -21.01 -1.82 -29.61
C ASN A 18 -19.68 -2.33 -29.05
N GLU A 19 -19.18 -3.47 -29.48
CA GLU A 19 -17.92 -4.05 -29.03
C GLU A 19 -16.80 -3.68 -30.00
N ARG A 20 -15.62 -3.40 -29.45
CA ARG A 20 -14.42 -3.06 -30.26
C ARG A 20 -13.70 -4.29 -30.80
N GLU A 21 -13.84 -5.42 -30.12
CA GLU A 21 -13.21 -6.68 -30.43
C GLU A 21 -14.27 -7.76 -30.62
N ASP A 22 -14.01 -8.71 -31.52
CA ASP A 22 -14.89 -9.82 -31.77
C ASP A 22 -14.93 -10.77 -30.57
N ILE A 23 -16.12 -11.20 -30.17
CA ILE A 23 -16.33 -12.10 -29.04
C ILE A 23 -16.29 -13.53 -29.53
N ASN A 24 -15.38 -14.34 -29.00
CA ASN A 24 -15.32 -15.77 -29.33
C ASN A 24 -16.50 -16.54 -28.72
N VAL A 25 -17.21 -17.28 -29.57
CA VAL A 25 -18.19 -18.28 -29.13
C VAL A 25 -17.45 -19.57 -28.82
N VAL A 26 -17.31 -19.90 -27.55
CA VAL A 26 -16.59 -21.09 -27.09
C VAL A 26 -17.55 -22.17 -26.68
N LEU A 27 -17.44 -23.34 -27.33
CA LEU A 27 -18.14 -24.55 -26.94
C LEU A 27 -17.29 -25.35 -25.98
N GLU A 28 -17.79 -25.53 -24.75
CA GLU A 28 -17.08 -26.28 -23.71
C GLU A 28 -18.06 -27.09 -22.82
N LEU A 29 -17.55 -28.11 -22.15
CA LEU A 29 -18.31 -28.79 -21.12
C LEU A 29 -18.42 -27.90 -19.86
N PRO A 30 -19.50 -28.00 -19.09
CA PRO A 30 -19.63 -27.30 -17.83
C PRO A 30 -18.50 -27.70 -16.87
N ARG A 31 -18.08 -26.75 -16.03
CA ARG A 31 -16.95 -26.93 -15.12
C ARG A 31 -17.07 -28.15 -14.21
N SER A 32 -18.30 -28.51 -13.82
CA SER A 32 -18.59 -29.70 -13.03
C SER A 32 -18.26 -31.02 -13.77
N ALA A 33 -18.32 -31.03 -15.10
CA ALA A 33 -18.00 -32.19 -15.92
C ALA A 33 -16.51 -32.25 -16.32
N LYS A 34 -15.74 -31.19 -16.09
CA LYS A 34 -14.28 -31.11 -16.34
C LYS A 34 -13.43 -31.52 -15.13
N GLY A 35 -14.05 -31.93 -14.02
CA GLY A 35 -13.42 -31.97 -12.70
C GLY A 35 -12.38 -33.06 -12.47
N SER A 36 -12.36 -34.14 -13.29
CA SER A 36 -11.40 -35.23 -13.08
C SER A 36 -10.89 -35.84 -14.37
N PRO A 37 -9.65 -36.35 -14.37
CA PRO A 37 -9.12 -37.13 -15.49
C PRO A 37 -9.96 -38.37 -15.84
N GLU A 38 -10.59 -39.00 -14.84
CA GLU A 38 -11.45 -40.16 -14.99
C GLU A 38 -12.70 -39.82 -15.81
N ALA A 39 -13.26 -38.61 -15.61
CA ALA A 39 -14.39 -38.16 -16.41
C ALA A 39 -14.02 -37.99 -17.90
N LEU A 40 -12.78 -37.56 -18.18
CA LEU A 40 -12.27 -37.52 -19.56
C LEU A 40 -12.07 -38.92 -20.15
N LEU A 41 -11.59 -39.89 -19.38
CA LEU A 41 -11.40 -41.25 -19.80
C LEU A 41 -12.75 -41.99 -20.10
N ALA A 42 -13.83 -41.57 -19.46
CA ALA A 42 -15.17 -42.08 -19.70
C ALA A 42 -15.82 -41.57 -21.00
N LEU A 43 -15.23 -40.54 -21.64
CA LEU A 43 -15.73 -40.05 -22.94
C LEU A 43 -15.65 -41.12 -24.00
N ARG A 44 -16.72 -41.26 -24.79
CA ARG A 44 -16.79 -42.21 -25.90
C ARG A 44 -16.47 -41.52 -27.22
N VAL A 45 -15.57 -42.10 -27.97
CA VAL A 45 -15.15 -41.64 -29.29
C VAL A 45 -15.70 -42.58 -30.36
N ARG A 46 -16.20 -42.05 -31.45
CA ARG A 46 -16.71 -42.82 -32.54
C ARG A 46 -15.56 -43.50 -33.32
N SER A 47 -15.64 -44.81 -33.49
CA SER A 47 -14.74 -45.54 -34.38
C SER A 47 -14.97 -45.14 -35.84
N SER A 48 -13.91 -44.93 -36.57
CA SER A 48 -13.98 -44.73 -38.03
C SER A 48 -13.93 -46.05 -38.82
N ALA A 49 -13.68 -47.18 -38.13
CA ALA A 49 -13.70 -48.51 -38.77
C ALA A 49 -15.13 -48.95 -39.11
N PRO A 50 -15.35 -49.56 -40.27
CA PRO A 50 -16.65 -50.14 -40.58
C PRO A 50 -16.96 -51.26 -39.60
N VAL A 51 -17.99 -51.10 -38.81
CA VAL A 51 -18.47 -52.11 -37.87
C VAL A 51 -19.25 -53.16 -38.69
N ALA A 52 -18.75 -54.37 -38.80
CA ALA A 52 -19.51 -55.55 -39.33
C ALA A 52 -20.23 -56.20 -38.16
N PRO A 53 -21.33 -56.76 -38.33
CA PRO A 53 -22.72 -56.41 -38.58
C PRO A 53 -23.36 -55.61 -37.43
N PRO A 54 -24.62 -55.08 -37.58
CA PRO A 54 -25.19 -54.16 -36.62
C PRO A 54 -25.42 -54.81 -35.25
N ALA A 55 -24.80 -54.30 -34.21
CA ALA A 55 -25.13 -54.65 -32.83
C ALA A 55 -26.56 -54.20 -32.50
N PRO A 56 -27.34 -55.02 -31.76
CA PRO A 56 -28.79 -54.82 -31.53
C PRO A 56 -29.14 -53.52 -30.75
N SER A 57 -28.17 -52.75 -30.29
CA SER A 57 -28.39 -51.64 -29.43
C SER A 57 -27.76 -50.32 -29.99
N GLY A 58 -28.10 -49.87 -31.15
CA GLY A 58 -27.91 -48.53 -31.69
C GLY A 58 -26.63 -47.72 -31.31
N VAL A 59 -25.71 -48.28 -30.52
CA VAL A 59 -24.50 -47.66 -29.97
C VAL A 59 -23.22 -48.24 -30.63
N ALA A 60 -23.38 -48.88 -31.78
CA ALA A 60 -22.29 -49.49 -32.52
C ALA A 60 -21.21 -48.46 -32.90
N GLY A 61 -19.99 -48.69 -32.49
CA GLY A 61 -18.82 -47.91 -32.87
C GLY A 61 -18.38 -46.82 -31.90
N LEU A 62 -18.94 -46.73 -30.68
CA LEU A 62 -18.46 -45.85 -29.63
C LEU A 62 -17.52 -46.59 -28.68
N VAL A 63 -16.24 -46.24 -28.66
CA VAL A 63 -15.21 -46.84 -27.82
C VAL A 63 -14.87 -45.83 -26.70
N PRO A 64 -14.86 -46.24 -25.42
CA PRO A 64 -14.43 -45.34 -24.35
C PRO A 64 -12.97 -44.99 -24.51
N LEU A 65 -12.65 -43.73 -24.17
CA LEU A 65 -11.29 -43.18 -24.32
C LEU A 65 -10.30 -43.97 -23.45
N SER A 66 -10.73 -44.52 -22.31
CA SER A 66 -9.91 -45.35 -21.43
C SER A 66 -9.31 -46.59 -22.09
N GLU A 67 -9.92 -47.09 -23.18
CA GLU A 67 -9.37 -48.22 -23.94
C GLU A 67 -8.34 -47.78 -24.99
N LEU A 68 -8.32 -46.51 -25.35
CA LEU A 68 -7.50 -45.97 -26.43
C LEU A 68 -6.28 -45.23 -25.93
N VAL A 69 -6.28 -44.72 -24.69
CA VAL A 69 -5.22 -43.88 -24.14
C VAL A 69 -4.79 -44.36 -22.76
N ARG A 70 -3.53 -44.12 -22.43
CA ARG A 70 -2.97 -44.31 -21.10
C ARG A 70 -2.74 -42.94 -20.49
N LEU A 71 -3.21 -42.75 -19.26
CA LEU A 71 -2.92 -41.57 -18.50
C LEU A 71 -1.52 -41.67 -17.91
N GLU A 72 -0.67 -40.68 -18.20
CA GLU A 72 0.67 -40.58 -17.64
C GLU A 72 0.80 -39.25 -16.90
N HIS A 73 1.25 -39.33 -15.66
CA HIS A 73 1.58 -38.14 -14.89
C HIS A 73 3.00 -37.71 -15.23
N VAL A 74 3.12 -36.60 -15.93
CA VAL A 74 4.39 -35.99 -16.24
C VAL A 74 4.52 -34.66 -15.50
N PRO A 75 5.75 -34.30 -15.02
CA PRO A 75 5.95 -32.97 -14.48
C PRO A 75 5.70 -31.92 -15.56
N GLY A 76 4.77 -31.00 -15.29
CA GLY A 76 4.49 -29.90 -16.19
C GLY A 76 5.66 -28.91 -16.25
N GLU A 77 5.71 -28.12 -17.31
CA GLU A 77 6.64 -27.01 -17.41
C GLU A 77 6.39 -26.03 -16.26
N ARG A 78 7.46 -25.68 -15.52
CA ARG A 78 7.40 -24.75 -14.42
C ARG A 78 7.79 -23.36 -14.92
N SER A 79 7.02 -22.36 -14.55
CA SER A 79 7.42 -20.96 -14.77
C SER A 79 8.66 -20.64 -13.90
N LEU A 80 9.69 -20.10 -14.55
CA LEU A 80 10.90 -19.66 -13.89
C LEU A 80 10.82 -18.13 -13.71
N TYR A 81 10.54 -17.72 -12.48
CA TYR A 81 10.51 -16.30 -12.13
C TYR A 81 11.90 -15.81 -11.77
N ARG A 82 12.21 -14.61 -12.21
CA ARG A 82 13.43 -13.89 -11.83
C ARG A 82 13.10 -12.45 -11.46
N LYS A 83 13.67 -11.99 -10.37
CA LYS A 83 13.64 -10.59 -9.95
C LYS A 83 15.08 -10.09 -9.84
N ASN A 84 15.41 -9.01 -10.55
CA ASN A 84 16.77 -8.47 -10.63
C ASN A 84 17.80 -9.55 -11.02
N LEU A 85 17.45 -10.39 -12.00
CA LEU A 85 18.23 -11.52 -12.53
C LEU A 85 18.41 -12.71 -11.57
N VAL A 86 17.97 -12.61 -10.31
CA VAL A 86 18.04 -13.70 -9.32
C VAL A 86 16.79 -14.57 -9.45
N PRO A 87 16.93 -15.92 -9.49
CA PRO A 87 15.78 -16.81 -9.47
C PRO A 87 14.97 -16.64 -8.18
N VAL A 88 13.64 -16.56 -8.30
CA VAL A 88 12.74 -16.39 -7.16
C VAL A 88 11.56 -17.34 -7.25
N THR A 89 11.05 -17.75 -6.09
CA THR A 89 9.75 -18.40 -5.92
C THR A 89 8.86 -17.50 -5.11
N TYR A 90 7.73 -17.10 -5.67
CA TYR A 90 6.76 -16.28 -4.95
C TYR A 90 5.82 -17.16 -4.15
N VAL A 91 5.69 -16.84 -2.86
CA VAL A 91 4.64 -17.32 -1.98
C VAL A 91 3.74 -16.14 -1.69
N THR A 92 2.53 -16.15 -2.22
CA THR A 92 1.57 -15.05 -2.09
C THR A 92 0.44 -15.44 -1.16
N ALA A 93 0.01 -14.49 -0.33
CA ALA A 93 -1.11 -14.66 0.58
C ALA A 93 -1.76 -13.31 0.86
N ASP A 94 -3.05 -13.33 1.17
CA ASP A 94 -3.81 -12.18 1.65
C ASP A 94 -4.22 -12.38 3.10
N VAL A 95 -4.39 -11.29 3.84
CA VAL A 95 -4.83 -11.31 5.22
C VAL A 95 -6.34 -11.07 5.25
N ALA A 96 -7.07 -11.98 5.90
CA ALA A 96 -8.50 -11.85 6.13
C ALA A 96 -8.78 -11.75 7.64
N GLY A 97 -9.76 -10.94 8.03
CA GLY A 97 -10.18 -10.82 9.42
C GLY A 97 -10.41 -9.37 9.85
N VAL A 98 -10.46 -9.16 11.19
CA VAL A 98 -10.73 -7.83 11.76
C VAL A 98 -9.56 -6.86 11.55
N VAL A 99 -8.33 -7.38 11.54
CA VAL A 99 -7.11 -6.60 11.30
C VAL A 99 -6.56 -7.01 9.94
N GLU A 100 -6.89 -6.23 8.92
CA GLU A 100 -6.53 -6.51 7.53
C GLU A 100 -5.10 -6.06 7.15
N SER A 101 -4.36 -5.43 8.08
CA SER A 101 -3.01 -4.96 7.78
C SER A 101 -2.02 -6.13 7.67
N PRO A 102 -1.38 -6.32 6.50
CA PRO A 102 -0.37 -7.37 6.31
C PRO A 102 0.82 -7.26 7.26
N ALA A 103 1.15 -6.05 7.75
CA ALA A 103 2.28 -5.81 8.62
C ALA A 103 2.24 -6.66 9.90
N TYR A 104 1.09 -6.78 10.54
CA TYR A 104 0.96 -7.60 11.77
C TYR A 104 1.16 -9.08 11.48
N ALA A 105 0.64 -9.59 10.36
CA ALA A 105 0.86 -10.96 9.93
C ALA A 105 2.35 -11.23 9.66
N MET A 106 3.05 -10.30 9.00
CA MET A 106 4.49 -10.41 8.73
C MET A 106 5.31 -10.40 10.01
N PHE A 107 4.98 -9.55 10.99
CA PHE A 107 5.66 -9.57 12.29
C PHE A 107 5.45 -10.88 13.05
N ALA A 108 4.26 -11.47 12.97
CA ALA A 108 3.99 -12.78 13.56
C ALA A 108 4.76 -13.89 12.82
N MET A 109 4.72 -13.91 11.50
CA MET A 109 5.43 -14.89 10.67
C MET A 109 6.95 -14.81 10.83
N ASN A 110 7.53 -13.62 10.98
CA ASN A 110 8.97 -13.47 11.20
C ASN A 110 9.48 -14.25 12.42
N LYS A 111 8.66 -14.40 13.47
CA LYS A 111 9.00 -15.19 14.65
C LYS A 111 9.08 -16.68 14.33
N GLU A 112 8.21 -17.17 13.46
CA GLU A 112 8.21 -18.58 13.03
C GLU A 112 9.30 -18.84 12.00
N LEU A 113 9.48 -17.95 11.04
CA LEU A 113 10.51 -18.01 10.02
C LEU A 113 11.94 -18.02 10.63
N ALA A 114 12.13 -17.30 11.73
CA ALA A 114 13.41 -17.28 12.44
C ALA A 114 13.79 -18.63 13.09
N LYS A 115 12.83 -19.57 13.21
CA LYS A 115 13.07 -20.93 13.72
C LYS A 115 13.52 -21.90 12.64
N ILE A 116 13.39 -21.53 11.38
CA ILE A 116 13.75 -22.39 10.23
C ILE A 116 15.27 -22.52 10.15
N ASP A 117 15.76 -23.74 10.12
CA ASP A 117 17.19 -24.01 9.87
C ASP A 117 17.46 -24.03 8.36
N ALA A 118 18.13 -23.00 7.88
CA ALA A 118 18.42 -22.85 6.45
C ALA A 118 19.37 -23.93 5.91
N ARG A 119 20.09 -24.65 6.79
CA ARG A 119 20.97 -25.78 6.38
C ARG A 119 20.19 -26.96 5.84
N GLU A 120 18.93 -27.16 6.27
CA GLU A 120 18.05 -28.20 5.72
C GLU A 120 17.74 -27.96 4.22
N PHE A 121 17.89 -26.73 3.75
CA PHE A 121 17.63 -26.30 2.37
C PHE A 121 18.92 -25.95 1.60
N GLY A 122 20.07 -26.42 2.09
CA GLY A 122 21.35 -26.20 1.41
C GLY A 122 22.06 -24.90 1.77
N GLY A 123 21.62 -24.20 2.81
CA GLY A 123 22.28 -23.01 3.33
C GLY A 123 23.55 -23.35 4.14
N VAL A 124 24.51 -22.44 4.15
CA VAL A 124 25.70 -22.54 5.01
C VAL A 124 25.35 -22.05 6.43
N SER A 125 24.51 -21.06 6.55
CA SER A 125 24.07 -20.49 7.83
C SER A 125 22.90 -21.29 8.41
N GLN A 126 22.85 -21.39 9.76
CA GLN A 126 21.72 -22.00 10.46
C GLN A 126 20.46 -21.13 10.34
N LYS A 127 20.61 -19.81 10.32
CA LYS A 127 19.48 -18.88 10.27
C LYS A 127 19.12 -18.55 8.83
N LEU A 128 17.82 -18.60 8.52
CA LEU A 128 17.29 -18.08 7.29
C LEU A 128 17.47 -16.54 7.27
N GLU A 129 18.08 -16.03 6.20
CA GLU A 129 18.20 -14.59 6.00
C GLU A 129 16.84 -13.99 5.60
N ILE A 130 16.30 -13.11 6.43
CA ILE A 130 15.00 -12.43 6.18
C ILE A 130 15.29 -10.99 5.80
N LEU A 131 14.96 -10.62 4.59
CA LEU A 131 15.23 -9.31 3.99
C LEU A 131 13.94 -8.52 3.81
N ASN A 132 13.99 -7.21 4.04
CA ASN A 132 12.85 -6.31 3.81
C ASN A 132 13.05 -5.43 2.56
N MET A 133 14.20 -4.75 2.46
CA MET A 133 14.47 -3.80 1.38
C MET A 133 15.64 -4.22 0.50
N SER A 134 16.68 -4.79 1.09
CA SER A 134 17.87 -5.21 0.39
C SER A 134 17.65 -6.50 -0.41
N MET A 135 18.49 -6.73 -1.40
CA MET A 135 18.60 -8.00 -2.09
C MET A 135 19.61 -8.89 -1.36
N PRO A 136 19.51 -10.23 -1.45
CA PRO A 136 20.51 -11.12 -0.86
C PRO A 136 21.87 -10.87 -1.49
N LEU A 137 22.91 -10.87 -0.66
CA LEU A 137 24.30 -10.70 -1.11
C LEU A 137 24.80 -11.91 -1.89
N ASP A 138 24.43 -13.11 -1.44
CA ASP A 138 24.75 -14.36 -2.14
C ASP A 138 23.44 -15.06 -2.58
N PRO A 139 23.11 -15.04 -3.88
CA PRO A 139 21.91 -15.67 -4.41
C PRO A 139 21.91 -17.20 -4.33
N ARG A 140 23.02 -17.82 -3.93
CA ARG A 140 23.12 -19.27 -3.75
C ARG A 140 22.65 -19.72 -2.37
N GLN A 141 22.57 -18.77 -1.41
CA GLN A 141 22.09 -19.07 -0.06
C GLN A 141 20.57 -18.95 -0.02
N PRO A 142 19.89 -19.86 0.70
CA PRO A 142 18.46 -19.71 0.94
C PRO A 142 18.20 -18.42 1.72
N SER A 143 17.42 -17.56 1.14
CA SER A 143 17.01 -16.30 1.74
C SER A 143 15.54 -16.03 1.42
N MET A 144 14.88 -15.29 2.27
CA MET A 144 13.50 -14.85 2.08
C MET A 144 13.47 -13.33 2.08
N LYS A 145 12.75 -12.77 1.14
CA LYS A 145 12.53 -11.32 1.08
C LYS A 145 11.03 -11.03 1.14
N TRP A 146 10.64 -10.18 2.05
CA TRP A 146 9.33 -9.56 2.00
C TRP A 146 9.25 -8.60 0.82
N ASP A 147 8.24 -8.76 -0.01
CA ASP A 147 8.07 -8.00 -1.25
C ASP A 147 6.66 -7.42 -1.36
N GLY A 148 6.31 -6.87 -2.53
CA GLY A 148 5.03 -6.24 -2.77
C GLY A 148 4.88 -4.92 -2.02
N GLU A 149 3.70 -4.66 -1.49
CA GLU A 149 3.37 -3.38 -0.84
C GLU A 149 4.24 -3.07 0.38
N TRP A 150 4.68 -4.09 1.12
CA TRP A 150 5.56 -3.90 2.28
C TRP A 150 6.89 -3.27 1.90
N HIS A 151 7.52 -3.78 0.84
CA HIS A 151 8.77 -3.21 0.35
C HIS A 151 8.60 -1.76 -0.09
N ILE A 152 7.54 -1.48 -0.86
CA ILE A 152 7.22 -0.12 -1.32
C ILE A 152 6.92 0.80 -0.14
N THR A 153 6.15 0.33 0.84
CA THR A 153 5.83 1.11 2.03
C THR A 153 7.08 1.52 2.79
N LEU A 154 7.98 0.57 3.07
CA LEU A 154 9.24 0.87 3.76
C LEU A 154 10.11 1.85 2.97
N GLU A 155 10.21 1.69 1.65
CA GLU A 155 10.96 2.58 0.77
C GLU A 155 10.39 3.99 0.79
N VAL A 156 9.08 4.12 0.65
CA VAL A 156 8.38 5.41 0.70
C VAL A 156 8.57 6.09 2.05
N PHE A 157 8.37 5.40 3.18
CA PHE A 157 8.56 5.99 4.50
C PHE A 157 10.01 6.43 4.73
N ARG A 158 11.00 5.66 4.28
CA ARG A 158 12.41 6.02 4.36
C ARG A 158 12.71 7.26 3.53
N ASP A 159 12.35 7.23 2.25
CA ASP A 159 12.75 8.27 1.29
C ASP A 159 12.01 9.58 1.54
N LEU A 160 10.70 9.52 1.82
CA LEU A 160 9.93 10.68 2.23
C LEU A 160 10.41 11.22 3.58
N GLY A 161 10.73 10.34 4.54
CA GLY A 161 11.27 10.74 5.84
C GLY A 161 12.61 11.47 5.71
N LEU A 162 13.52 10.95 4.89
CA LEU A 162 14.81 11.60 4.61
C LEU A 162 14.64 12.94 3.89
N ALA A 163 13.78 12.99 2.87
CA ALA A 163 13.47 14.23 2.16
C ALA A 163 12.86 15.27 3.10
N PHE A 164 11.93 14.85 3.97
CA PHE A 164 11.30 15.72 4.96
C PHE A 164 12.33 16.27 5.96
N ALA A 165 13.23 15.41 6.46
CA ALA A 165 14.32 15.84 7.35
C ALA A 165 15.22 16.89 6.68
N ALA A 166 15.59 16.69 5.41
CA ALA A 166 16.37 17.66 4.64
C ALA A 166 15.61 18.99 4.49
N VAL A 167 14.31 18.95 4.18
CA VAL A 167 13.47 20.15 4.09
C VAL A 167 13.38 20.88 5.43
N LEU A 168 13.25 20.15 6.56
CA LEU A 168 13.24 20.76 7.89
C LEU A 168 14.55 21.48 8.20
N ILE A 169 15.70 20.91 7.82
CA ILE A 169 17.01 21.56 7.97
C ILE A 169 17.07 22.85 7.14
N LEU A 170 16.60 22.83 5.89
CA LEU A 170 16.57 24.01 5.04
C LEU A 170 15.64 25.11 5.60
N ILE A 171 14.45 24.73 6.07
CA ILE A 171 13.52 25.66 6.71
C ILE A 171 14.17 26.27 7.96
N TYR A 172 14.84 25.46 8.78
CA TYR A 172 15.56 25.95 9.96
C TYR A 172 16.61 26.98 9.58
N MET A 173 17.46 26.70 8.58
CA MET A 173 18.49 27.63 8.12
C MET A 173 17.91 28.94 7.60
N LEU A 174 16.82 28.89 6.81
CA LEU A 174 16.13 30.07 6.32
C LEU A 174 15.57 30.93 7.47
N MET A 175 14.97 30.28 8.46
CA MET A 175 14.41 30.98 9.62
C MET A 175 15.50 31.58 10.51
N VAL A 176 16.65 30.91 10.67
CA VAL A 176 17.81 31.50 11.37
C VAL A 176 18.25 32.78 10.69
N GLY A 177 18.33 32.80 9.36
CA GLY A 177 18.63 33.98 8.58
C GLY A 177 17.60 35.10 8.74
N TRP A 178 16.33 34.76 8.78
CA TRP A 178 15.22 35.72 8.92
C TRP A 178 15.14 36.34 10.32
N PHE A 179 15.09 35.51 11.36
CA PHE A 179 14.94 35.94 12.76
C PHE A 179 16.27 36.36 13.43
N LYS A 180 17.39 36.10 12.78
CA LYS A 180 18.76 36.34 13.37
C LYS A 180 18.91 35.68 14.75
N SER A 181 18.26 34.59 14.98
CA SER A 181 18.20 33.81 16.22
C SER A 181 18.28 32.32 15.92
N TYR A 182 18.99 31.55 16.72
CA TYR A 182 19.04 30.08 16.62
C TYR A 182 17.90 29.39 17.39
N ILE A 183 17.32 30.08 18.39
CA ILE A 183 16.29 29.52 19.28
C ILE A 183 14.89 29.67 18.66
N THR A 184 14.59 30.86 18.12
CA THR A 184 13.27 31.19 17.55
C THR A 184 12.82 30.14 16.50
N PRO A 185 13.65 29.69 15.54
CA PRO A 185 13.28 28.66 14.61
C PRO A 185 12.91 27.34 15.28
N LEU A 186 13.60 26.94 16.34
CA LEU A 186 13.30 25.71 17.08
C LEU A 186 11.94 25.79 17.76
N VAL A 187 11.59 26.93 18.33
CA VAL A 187 10.27 27.19 18.92
C VAL A 187 9.17 27.08 17.87
N VAL A 188 9.38 27.68 16.69
CA VAL A 188 8.42 27.60 15.57
C VAL A 188 8.24 26.16 15.08
N MET A 189 9.36 25.44 14.91
CA MET A 189 9.34 24.06 14.41
C MET A 189 8.79 23.05 15.43
N ALA A 190 8.85 23.37 16.74
CA ALA A 190 8.26 22.53 17.78
C ALA A 190 6.73 22.34 17.60
N ALA A 191 6.08 23.22 16.83
CA ALA A 191 4.67 23.07 16.48
C ALA A 191 4.38 21.84 15.58
N ILE A 192 5.37 21.36 14.80
CA ILE A 192 5.19 20.26 13.87
C ILE A 192 4.79 18.96 14.59
N PRO A 193 5.53 18.45 15.57
CA PRO A 193 5.14 17.22 16.27
C PRO A 193 3.80 17.33 17.00
N PHE A 194 3.37 18.53 17.38
CA PHE A 194 2.07 18.72 18.03
C PHE A 194 0.89 18.39 17.10
N SER A 195 1.05 18.47 15.79
CA SER A 195 0.01 18.05 14.85
C SER A 195 -0.30 16.54 14.94
N LEU A 196 0.68 15.71 15.33
CA LEU A 196 0.48 14.27 15.53
C LEU A 196 -0.52 13.97 16.67
N ILE A 197 -0.69 14.89 17.62
CA ILE A 197 -1.69 14.77 18.69
C ILE A 197 -3.12 14.73 18.12
N GLY A 198 -3.36 15.33 16.96
CA GLY A 198 -4.63 15.22 16.26
C GLY A 198 -4.67 14.08 15.26
N ILE A 199 -3.58 13.89 14.53
CA ILE A 199 -3.52 12.92 13.44
C ILE A 199 -3.70 11.48 13.93
N LEU A 200 -2.93 11.06 14.93
CA LEU A 200 -2.95 9.67 15.38
C LEU A 200 -4.28 9.25 16.02
N PRO A 201 -4.89 10.05 16.95
CA PRO A 201 -6.21 9.71 17.46
C PRO A 201 -7.30 9.74 16.40
N ALA A 202 -7.21 10.63 15.40
CA ALA A 202 -8.16 10.69 14.32
C ALA A 202 -8.13 9.44 13.43
N HIS A 203 -6.94 8.94 13.10
CA HIS A 203 -6.81 7.67 12.39
C HIS A 203 -7.42 6.52 13.19
N TRP A 204 -7.15 6.47 14.48
CA TRP A 204 -7.74 5.47 15.36
C TRP A 204 -9.28 5.57 15.43
N ALA A 205 -9.82 6.77 15.59
CA ALA A 205 -11.26 6.98 15.70
C ALA A 205 -12.01 6.65 14.40
N MET A 206 -11.35 6.83 13.25
CA MET A 206 -11.92 6.53 11.93
C MET A 206 -11.62 5.10 11.46
N GLY A 207 -10.93 4.29 12.26
CA GLY A 207 -10.53 2.93 11.90
C GLY A 207 -9.58 2.85 10.70
N ALA A 208 -8.88 3.94 10.41
CA ALA A 208 -7.96 4.04 9.26
C ALA A 208 -6.52 3.83 9.69
N PHE A 209 -5.76 3.04 8.93
CA PHE A 209 -4.33 2.86 9.16
C PHE A 209 -3.54 4.12 8.77
N PHE A 210 -2.42 4.34 9.48
CA PHE A 210 -1.47 5.37 9.09
C PHE A 210 -0.60 4.87 7.93
N THR A 211 -0.93 5.31 6.73
CA THR A 211 -0.32 4.88 5.47
C THR A 211 0.70 5.88 4.92
N ALA A 212 1.31 5.57 3.79
CA ALA A 212 2.19 6.49 3.07
C ALA A 212 1.47 7.81 2.70
N THR A 213 0.20 7.74 2.31
CA THR A 213 -0.61 8.93 2.02
C THR A 213 -0.85 9.77 3.28
N SER A 214 -1.01 9.13 4.44
CA SER A 214 -1.09 9.81 5.74
C SER A 214 0.19 10.58 6.06
N MET A 215 1.36 9.97 5.77
CA MET A 215 2.67 10.63 5.94
C MET A 215 2.80 11.86 5.03
N ILE A 216 2.36 11.77 3.78
CA ILE A 216 2.32 12.92 2.86
C ILE A 216 1.43 14.02 3.42
N GLY A 217 0.24 13.67 3.95
CA GLY A 217 -0.65 14.63 4.61
C GLY A 217 -0.03 15.31 5.82
N PHE A 218 0.68 14.55 6.66
CA PHE A 218 1.44 15.09 7.80
C PHE A 218 2.52 16.09 7.35
N MET A 219 3.31 15.76 6.32
CA MET A 219 4.35 16.64 5.80
C MET A 219 3.79 17.92 5.18
N ALA A 220 2.70 17.82 4.41
CA ALA A 220 2.01 18.98 3.85
C ALA A 220 1.44 19.87 4.96
N GLY A 221 0.78 19.27 5.96
CA GLY A 221 0.28 19.95 7.16
C GLY A 221 1.40 20.64 7.93
N ALA A 222 2.57 20.01 8.10
CA ALA A 222 3.72 20.61 8.76
C ALA A 222 4.15 21.94 8.10
N GLY A 223 4.10 22.02 6.76
CA GLY A 223 4.39 23.27 6.04
C GLY A 223 3.38 24.38 6.39
N ILE A 224 2.09 24.05 6.51
CA ILE A 224 1.05 25.02 6.91
C ILE A 224 1.26 25.49 8.35
N VAL A 225 1.56 24.55 9.26
CA VAL A 225 1.81 24.81 10.68
C VAL A 225 3.01 25.73 10.88
N VAL A 226 4.13 25.46 10.20
CA VAL A 226 5.33 26.31 10.24
C VAL A 226 5.03 27.69 9.73
N ARG A 227 4.35 27.82 8.59
CA ARG A 227 3.94 29.12 8.04
C ARG A 227 3.11 29.93 9.05
N ASN A 228 2.12 29.30 9.66
CA ASN A 228 1.26 29.95 10.65
C ASN A 228 2.04 30.40 11.87
N SER A 229 2.99 29.58 12.33
CA SER A 229 3.85 29.90 13.48
C SER A 229 4.86 31.02 13.16
N ILE A 230 5.43 31.05 11.94
CA ILE A 230 6.30 32.15 11.49
C ILE A 230 5.53 33.48 11.53
N ILE A 231 4.34 33.52 10.93
CA ILE A 231 3.52 34.73 10.88
C ILE A 231 3.16 35.23 12.29
N LEU A 232 2.91 34.30 13.23
CA LEU A 232 2.60 34.64 14.62
C LEU A 232 3.83 35.27 15.31
N VAL A 233 5.00 34.64 15.22
CA VAL A 233 6.24 35.13 15.85
C VAL A 233 6.70 36.45 15.23
N ASP A 234 6.64 36.56 13.91
CA ASP A 234 6.96 37.78 13.18
C ASP A 234 6.08 38.97 13.64
N PHE A 235 4.79 38.71 13.87
CA PHE A 235 3.91 39.75 14.41
C PHE A 235 4.24 40.13 15.87
N ILE A 236 4.65 39.18 16.71
CA ILE A 236 5.11 39.46 18.07
C ILE A 236 6.37 40.37 18.04
N GLU A 237 7.31 40.04 17.17
CA GLU A 237 8.53 40.84 16.98
C GLU A 237 8.21 42.25 16.49
N LEU A 238 7.30 42.40 15.54
CA LEU A 238 6.82 43.68 15.02
C LEU A 238 6.20 44.52 16.14
N ARG A 239 5.36 43.92 17.01
CA ARG A 239 4.75 44.66 18.13
C ARG A 239 5.76 45.08 19.19
N ARG A 240 6.76 44.24 19.43
CA ARG A 240 7.89 44.58 20.31
C ARG A 240 8.70 45.74 19.76
N SER A 241 8.93 45.80 18.46
CA SER A 241 9.65 46.93 17.84
C SER A 241 8.88 48.27 17.95
N HIS A 242 7.53 48.20 18.09
CA HIS A 242 6.67 49.34 18.35
C HIS A 242 6.58 49.74 19.84
N GLY A 243 7.37 49.08 20.70
CA GLY A 243 7.49 49.43 22.13
C GLY A 243 6.53 48.72 23.07
N LEU A 244 5.79 47.70 22.62
CA LEU A 244 4.94 46.90 23.51
C LEU A 244 5.82 45.96 24.37
N SER A 245 5.31 45.70 25.60
CA SER A 245 5.90 44.64 26.42
C SER A 245 5.79 43.27 25.73
N LEU A 246 6.72 42.34 26.01
CA LEU A 246 6.67 41.01 25.43
C LEU A 246 5.31 40.30 25.71
N ARG A 247 4.80 40.44 26.93
CA ARG A 247 3.53 39.90 27.37
C ARG A 247 2.35 40.44 26.52
N ASP A 248 2.29 41.75 26.37
CA ASP A 248 1.21 42.41 25.65
C ASP A 248 1.28 42.11 24.14
N ALA A 249 2.51 42.08 23.58
CA ALA A 249 2.74 41.71 22.18
C ALA A 249 2.30 40.28 21.87
N VAL A 250 2.55 39.33 22.77
CA VAL A 250 2.12 37.93 22.64
C VAL A 250 0.59 37.79 22.69
N VAL A 251 -0.06 38.47 23.63
CA VAL A 251 -1.54 38.45 23.77
C VAL A 251 -2.19 39.08 22.54
N GLU A 252 -1.71 40.21 22.09
CA GLU A 252 -2.22 40.91 20.90
C GLU A 252 -2.03 40.09 19.63
N ALA A 253 -0.85 39.49 19.46
CA ALA A 253 -0.56 38.60 18.34
C ALA A 253 -1.56 37.42 18.28
N GLY A 254 -1.79 36.79 19.41
CA GLY A 254 -2.79 35.72 19.53
C GLY A 254 -4.19 36.14 19.13
N ALA A 255 -4.64 37.32 19.53
CA ALA A 255 -5.97 37.85 19.22
C ALA A 255 -6.12 38.23 17.74
N VAL A 256 -5.16 38.98 17.19
CA VAL A 256 -5.23 39.51 15.81
C VAL A 256 -5.04 38.41 14.77
N ARG A 257 -4.08 37.51 14.98
CA ARG A 257 -3.73 36.45 14.01
C ARG A 257 -4.67 35.24 14.05
N PHE A 258 -5.53 35.13 15.05
CA PHE A 258 -6.45 33.99 15.16
C PHE A 258 -7.41 33.87 13.96
N ARG A 259 -8.06 34.96 13.58
CA ARG A 259 -9.07 34.94 12.50
C ARG A 259 -8.49 34.44 11.17
N PRO A 260 -7.36 34.98 10.65
CA PRO A 260 -6.76 34.47 9.42
C PRO A 260 -6.34 33.00 9.51
N MET A 261 -5.77 32.58 10.64
CA MET A 261 -5.37 31.19 10.84
C MET A 261 -6.56 30.25 10.88
N LEU A 262 -7.64 30.63 11.56
CA LEU A 262 -8.89 29.86 11.60
C LEU A 262 -9.51 29.70 10.21
N LEU A 263 -9.52 30.76 9.41
CA LEU A 263 -10.04 30.70 8.04
C LEU A 263 -9.22 29.76 7.15
N THR A 264 -7.89 29.79 7.30
CA THR A 264 -7.00 28.86 6.59
C THR A 264 -7.25 27.42 7.02
N ALA A 265 -7.37 27.17 8.32
CA ALA A 265 -7.67 25.83 8.85
C ALA A 265 -9.03 25.31 8.35
N LEU A 266 -10.05 26.14 8.37
CA LEU A 266 -11.37 25.78 7.84
C LEU A 266 -11.33 25.49 6.34
N ALA A 267 -10.58 26.26 5.55
CA ALA A 267 -10.41 26.01 4.13
C ALA A 267 -9.74 24.67 3.87
N VAL A 268 -8.70 24.30 4.64
CA VAL A 268 -8.02 23.00 4.54
C VAL A 268 -8.99 21.88 4.95
N VAL A 269 -9.72 22.03 6.05
CA VAL A 269 -10.68 21.01 6.53
C VAL A 269 -11.77 20.78 5.50
N VAL A 270 -12.39 21.83 4.97
CA VAL A 270 -13.44 21.72 3.94
C VAL A 270 -12.87 21.13 2.65
N GLY A 271 -11.71 21.59 2.20
CA GLY A 271 -11.07 21.05 0.99
C GLY A 271 -10.71 19.58 1.11
N ALA A 272 -10.12 19.18 2.24
CA ALA A 272 -9.72 17.78 2.47
C ALA A 272 -10.93 16.85 2.73
N SER A 273 -12.07 17.37 3.21
CA SER A 273 -13.26 16.55 3.46
C SER A 273 -13.82 15.90 2.20
N VAL A 274 -13.59 16.49 1.04
CA VAL A 274 -14.04 15.95 -0.26
C VAL A 274 -13.37 14.62 -0.59
N ILE A 275 -12.08 14.51 -0.24
CA ILE A 275 -11.28 13.30 -0.53
C ILE A 275 -11.33 12.27 0.62
N LEU A 276 -12.03 12.57 1.70
CA LEU A 276 -12.13 11.67 2.87
C LEU A 276 -12.85 10.36 2.53
N ALA A 277 -13.75 10.38 1.55
CA ALA A 277 -14.49 9.21 1.09
C ALA A 277 -13.68 8.32 0.13
N ASP A 278 -12.54 8.77 -0.37
CA ASP A 278 -11.67 8.00 -1.24
C ASP A 278 -10.75 7.08 -0.41
N PRO A 279 -10.84 5.74 -0.57
CA PRO A 279 -10.04 4.81 0.25
C PRO A 279 -8.53 4.99 0.13
N ILE A 280 -8.03 5.44 -1.03
CA ILE A 280 -6.59 5.63 -1.28
C ILE A 280 -6.09 6.89 -0.59
N PHE A 281 -6.84 7.98 -0.68
CA PHE A 281 -6.44 9.29 -0.17
C PHE A 281 -7.04 9.63 1.21
N GLN A 282 -7.83 8.73 1.79
CA GLN A 282 -8.44 8.93 3.12
C GLN A 282 -7.40 9.31 4.18
N GLY A 283 -6.26 8.61 4.22
CA GLY A 283 -5.20 8.89 5.17
C GLY A 283 -4.59 10.29 5.04
N LEU A 284 -4.45 10.79 3.80
CA LEU A 284 -4.02 12.16 3.52
C LEU A 284 -5.04 13.17 4.05
N ALA A 285 -6.33 12.94 3.78
CA ALA A 285 -7.40 13.81 4.26
C ALA A 285 -7.45 13.88 5.79
N ILE A 286 -7.41 12.73 6.46
CA ILE A 286 -7.38 12.65 7.94
C ILE A 286 -6.20 13.44 8.49
N SER A 287 -5.00 13.23 7.95
CA SER A 287 -3.78 13.90 8.41
C SER A 287 -3.85 15.41 8.22
N LEU A 288 -4.33 15.89 7.08
CA LEU A 288 -4.49 17.33 6.83
C LEU A 288 -5.53 17.95 7.75
N MET A 289 -6.73 17.37 7.84
CA MET A 289 -7.85 17.93 8.62
C MET A 289 -7.54 17.97 10.11
N PHE A 290 -7.22 16.83 10.68
CA PHE A 290 -7.02 16.72 12.13
C PHE A 290 -5.66 17.21 12.59
N GLY A 291 -4.66 17.14 11.72
CA GLY A 291 -3.36 17.78 11.96
C GLY A 291 -3.48 19.29 12.03
N GLU A 292 -4.24 19.91 11.14
CA GLU A 292 -4.47 21.37 11.15
C GLU A 292 -5.34 21.80 12.34
N ILE A 293 -6.39 21.05 12.67
CA ILE A 293 -7.24 21.33 13.84
C ILE A 293 -6.40 21.28 15.13
N ALA A 294 -5.64 20.21 15.33
CA ALA A 294 -4.77 20.07 16.52
C ALA A 294 -3.69 21.14 16.57
N SER A 295 -3.08 21.42 15.43
CA SER A 295 -2.08 22.48 15.32
C SER A 295 -2.67 23.85 15.66
N LEU A 296 -3.85 24.18 15.14
CA LEU A 296 -4.51 25.45 15.44
C LEU A 296 -4.76 25.62 16.96
N LEU A 297 -5.15 24.55 17.64
CA LEU A 297 -5.43 24.58 19.08
C LEU A 297 -4.17 24.56 19.92
N VAL A 298 -3.26 23.61 19.66
CA VAL A 298 -2.09 23.35 20.51
C VAL A 298 -0.94 24.32 20.21
N SER A 299 -0.58 24.50 18.93
CA SER A 299 0.56 25.36 18.58
C SER A 299 0.31 26.81 18.90
N ARG A 300 -0.96 27.24 18.84
CA ARG A 300 -1.35 28.60 19.24
C ARG A 300 -1.10 28.90 20.71
N MET A 301 -1.19 27.91 21.57
CA MET A 301 -0.85 28.03 23.00
C MET A 301 0.64 27.75 23.23
N ALA A 302 1.16 26.71 22.63
CA ALA A 302 2.53 26.26 22.86
C ALA A 302 3.57 27.20 22.28
N VAL A 303 3.43 27.69 21.05
CA VAL A 303 4.42 28.57 20.40
C VAL A 303 4.60 29.89 21.15
N PRO A 304 3.54 30.65 21.51
CA PRO A 304 3.71 31.88 22.30
C PRO A 304 4.28 31.63 23.69
N VAL A 305 3.91 30.53 24.35
CA VAL A 305 4.45 30.17 25.66
C VAL A 305 5.94 29.85 25.57
N LEU A 306 6.33 29.03 24.60
CA LEU A 306 7.74 28.70 24.35
C LEU A 306 8.56 29.92 23.92
N TYR A 307 7.93 30.84 23.21
CA TYR A 307 8.60 32.10 22.83
C TYR A 307 8.76 33.09 24.00
N PHE A 308 7.83 33.01 24.96
CA PHE A 308 7.88 33.86 26.18
C PHE A 308 8.89 33.35 27.20
N MET A 309 9.14 32.03 27.28
CA MET A 309 10.12 31.40 28.18
C MET A 309 11.54 31.66 27.73
#